data_c3fa9c87c3e3868e41141ee37712b3b1
#
_entry.id   c3fa9c87c3e3868e41141ee37712b3b1
#
_cell.length_a   1.000
_cell.length_b   1.000
_cell.length_c   1.000
_cell.angle_alpha   90.00
_cell.angle_beta   90.00
_cell.angle_gamma   90.00
#
_symmetry.space_group_name_H-M   'P 1'
#
loop_
_entity.id
_entity.type
_entity.pdbx_description
1 polymer ?
#
loop_
_entity_poly.entity_id
_entity_poly.type
_entity_poly.pdbx_seq_one_letter_code
_entity_poly.pdbx_strand_id
1 'polypeptide(L)'
;MRNKVLTSVRKPTCAGCPDSFRYEGSIPMKQHGVMMHLGERYCIGGRKARRFRRGDPTMYVPTWCPKRKSPCELRIYGFKSRDDWMLHTMLCQELGHAISPSANRYAVDFELHTEMTPPEFWKRCDTEPIGELLHVAVHRYQVVEIDDGLKPCFFYKTDQGFEYWPQFDAQTARKNIKEDTD
;
A
#
# COMPACT_ATOMS: atom_id res chain seq x y z
N MET A 1 -17.56 11.47 9.01
CA MET A 1 -16.58 10.44 8.58
C MET A 1 -16.56 10.41 7.06
N ARG A 2 -15.48 10.81 6.42
CA ARG A 2 -15.32 10.65 4.96
C ARG A 2 -15.17 9.16 4.69
N ASN A 3 -15.98 8.61 3.80
CA ASN A 3 -15.76 7.26 3.29
C ASN A 3 -14.42 7.26 2.53
N LYS A 4 -13.34 6.90 3.23
CA LYS A 4 -12.01 6.75 2.65
C LYS A 4 -11.98 5.50 1.77
N VAL A 5 -12.40 5.66 0.55
CA VAL A 5 -12.17 4.64 -0.47
C VAL A 5 -10.82 4.97 -1.10
N LEU A 6 -9.93 3.97 -1.23
CA LEU A 6 -8.76 4.06 -2.10
C LEU A 6 -9.25 4.23 -3.54
N THR A 7 -9.79 5.41 -3.85
CA THR A 7 -10.35 5.75 -5.15
C THR A 7 -9.22 6.06 -6.11
N SER A 8 -9.39 5.67 -7.35
CA SER A 8 -8.64 6.06 -8.55
C SER A 8 -7.35 5.35 -8.93
N VAL A 9 -6.79 4.43 -8.15
CA VAL A 9 -5.69 3.61 -8.66
C VAL A 9 -6.21 2.22 -8.95
N ARG A 10 -5.79 1.63 -10.07
CA ARG A 10 -6.06 0.22 -10.37
C ARG A 10 -5.54 -0.63 -9.22
N LYS A 11 -6.42 -0.89 -8.26
CA LYS A 11 -6.12 -1.75 -7.12
C LYS A 11 -5.77 -3.12 -7.67
N PRO A 12 -4.73 -3.78 -7.17
CA PRO A 12 -4.55 -5.18 -7.46
C PRO A 12 -5.80 -5.91 -6.96
N THR A 13 -6.53 -6.50 -7.87
CA THR A 13 -7.72 -7.30 -7.53
C THR A 13 -7.58 -8.65 -8.16
N CYS A 14 -8.17 -9.66 -7.53
CA CYS A 14 -8.23 -10.97 -8.13
C CYS A 14 -9.09 -11.00 -9.41
N ALA A 15 -9.89 -9.98 -9.68
CA ALA A 15 -10.67 -9.89 -10.91
C ALA A 15 -9.82 -9.75 -12.18
N GLY A 16 -8.66 -9.06 -12.09
CA GLY A 16 -7.70 -8.93 -13.20
C GLY A 16 -6.49 -9.87 -13.09
N CYS A 17 -6.48 -10.79 -12.14
CA CYS A 17 -5.37 -11.70 -11.94
C CYS A 17 -5.46 -12.90 -12.89
N PRO A 18 -4.40 -13.22 -13.68
CA PRO A 18 -4.41 -14.36 -14.59
C PRO A 18 -4.57 -15.71 -13.87
N ASP A 19 -4.18 -15.79 -12.60
CA ASP A 19 -4.32 -17.01 -11.80
C ASP A 19 -5.70 -17.16 -11.15
N SER A 20 -6.60 -16.19 -11.34
CA SER A 20 -7.94 -16.23 -10.78
C SER A 20 -8.95 -16.44 -11.89
N PHE A 21 -9.77 -17.48 -11.77
CA PHE A 21 -10.79 -17.79 -12.74
C PHE A 21 -12.06 -18.33 -12.07
N ARG A 22 -13.17 -18.29 -12.80
CA ARG A 22 -14.42 -18.94 -12.44
C ARG A 22 -14.50 -20.27 -13.19
N TYR A 23 -14.78 -21.35 -12.49
CA TYR A 23 -14.96 -22.65 -13.13
C TYR A 23 -16.33 -22.71 -13.82
N GLU A 24 -16.36 -22.97 -15.13
CA GLU A 24 -17.57 -22.98 -15.95
C GLU A 24 -17.96 -24.39 -16.44
N GLY A 25 -17.20 -25.41 -16.04
CA GLY A 25 -17.49 -26.80 -16.40
C GLY A 25 -18.77 -27.30 -15.74
N SER A 26 -19.65 -27.93 -16.52
CA SER A 26 -20.93 -28.49 -16.04
C SER A 26 -20.78 -29.66 -15.08
N ILE A 27 -19.64 -30.36 -15.13
CA ILE A 27 -19.34 -31.51 -14.30
C ILE A 27 -18.20 -31.12 -13.33
N PRO A 28 -18.30 -31.41 -12.01
CA PRO A 28 -17.18 -31.20 -11.09
C PRO A 28 -15.94 -31.94 -11.56
N MET A 29 -14.80 -31.25 -11.59
CA MET A 29 -13.53 -31.81 -12.05
C MET A 29 -12.42 -31.56 -11.06
N LYS A 30 -11.57 -32.55 -10.82
CA LYS A 30 -10.37 -32.39 -10.00
C LYS A 30 -9.26 -31.77 -10.82
N GLN A 31 -8.93 -30.52 -10.55
CA GLN A 31 -7.79 -29.81 -11.16
C GLN A 31 -6.94 -29.14 -10.07
N HIS A 32 -5.63 -29.05 -10.31
CA HIS A 32 -4.68 -28.43 -9.37
C HIS A 32 -4.86 -28.88 -7.91
N GLY A 33 -5.18 -30.18 -7.73
CA GLY A 33 -5.32 -30.79 -6.41
C GLY A 33 -6.62 -30.49 -5.64
N VAL A 34 -7.60 -29.83 -6.29
CA VAL A 34 -8.89 -29.46 -5.68
C VAL A 34 -10.04 -29.86 -6.60
N MET A 35 -11.16 -30.29 -6.01
CA MET A 35 -12.41 -30.49 -6.75
C MET A 35 -13.02 -29.12 -7.07
N MET A 36 -13.24 -28.84 -8.35
CA MET A 36 -13.83 -27.61 -8.83
C MET A 36 -15.30 -27.79 -9.17
N HIS A 37 -16.12 -26.82 -8.81
CA HIS A 37 -17.57 -26.84 -9.03
C HIS A 37 -18.01 -25.63 -9.86
N LEU A 38 -19.05 -25.84 -10.67
CA LEU A 38 -19.63 -24.83 -11.52
C LEU A 38 -19.93 -23.52 -10.78
N GLY A 39 -19.50 -22.40 -11.36
CA GLY A 39 -19.77 -21.06 -10.84
C GLY A 39 -18.86 -20.62 -9.69
N GLU A 40 -18.08 -21.52 -9.12
CA GLU A 40 -17.15 -21.19 -8.05
C GLU A 40 -15.86 -20.56 -8.60
N ARG A 41 -15.27 -19.66 -7.80
CA ARG A 41 -14.05 -18.96 -8.16
C ARG A 41 -12.83 -19.58 -7.47
N TYR A 42 -11.76 -19.72 -8.21
CA TYR A 42 -10.51 -20.34 -7.78
C TYR A 42 -9.30 -19.47 -8.10
N CYS A 43 -8.26 -19.63 -7.29
CA CYS A 43 -6.92 -19.11 -7.55
C CYS A 43 -5.96 -20.29 -7.70
N ILE A 44 -5.19 -20.32 -8.79
CA ILE A 44 -4.17 -21.33 -9.12
C ILE A 44 -2.74 -20.84 -8.97
N GLY A 45 -2.53 -19.62 -8.46
CA GLY A 45 -1.20 -19.04 -8.28
C GLY A 45 -0.32 -19.71 -7.23
N GLY A 46 -0.86 -20.65 -6.43
CA GLY A 46 -0.14 -21.46 -5.46
C GLY A 46 0.11 -22.89 -5.92
N ARG A 47 0.77 -23.69 -5.08
CA ARG A 47 1.01 -25.14 -5.37
C ARG A 47 -0.28 -25.95 -5.57
N LYS A 48 -1.36 -25.53 -4.92
CA LYS A 48 -2.70 -26.13 -5.07
C LYS A 48 -3.69 -25.00 -5.32
N ALA A 49 -4.72 -25.27 -6.11
CA ALA A 49 -5.82 -24.33 -6.28
C ALA A 49 -6.49 -24.07 -4.94
N ARG A 50 -6.93 -22.82 -4.76
CA ARG A 50 -7.70 -22.41 -3.57
C ARG A 50 -9.01 -21.79 -3.99
N ARG A 51 -10.11 -22.31 -3.45
CA ARG A 51 -11.43 -21.75 -3.67
C ARG A 51 -11.60 -20.44 -2.89
N PHE A 52 -12.15 -19.42 -3.53
CA PHE A 52 -12.59 -18.21 -2.85
C PHE A 52 -13.80 -18.51 -1.97
N ARG A 53 -13.74 -18.05 -0.74
CA ARG A 53 -14.85 -18.15 0.22
C ARG A 53 -15.77 -16.93 0.08
N ARG A 54 -17.00 -17.03 0.59
CA ARG A 54 -17.98 -15.94 0.56
C ARG A 54 -17.50 -14.66 1.24
N GLY A 55 -16.60 -14.78 2.23
CA GLY A 55 -16.01 -13.64 2.95
C GLY A 55 -14.69 -13.12 2.36
N ASP A 56 -14.16 -13.73 1.31
CA ASP A 56 -12.93 -13.25 0.70
C ASP A 56 -13.19 -11.90 -0.02
N PRO A 57 -12.29 -10.91 0.09
CA PRO A 57 -12.51 -9.59 -0.48
C PRO A 57 -12.54 -9.64 -2.01
N THR A 58 -13.53 -8.98 -2.61
CA THR A 58 -13.64 -8.82 -4.07
C THR A 58 -12.91 -7.60 -4.59
N MET A 59 -12.70 -6.59 -3.74
CA MET A 59 -12.12 -5.28 -4.09
C MET A 59 -10.61 -5.20 -3.85
N TYR A 60 -10.04 -6.21 -3.25
CA TYR A 60 -8.61 -6.34 -2.99
C TYR A 60 -8.23 -7.82 -2.99
N VAL A 61 -6.93 -8.12 -2.94
CA VAL A 61 -6.49 -9.53 -2.85
C VAL A 61 -6.67 -10.06 -1.43
N PRO A 62 -7.06 -11.34 -1.27
CA PRO A 62 -7.15 -11.96 0.05
C PRO A 62 -5.78 -12.00 0.76
N THR A 63 -5.81 -12.06 2.09
CA THR A 63 -4.58 -12.22 2.91
C THR A 63 -3.77 -13.47 2.56
N TRP A 64 -4.44 -14.51 2.08
CA TRP A 64 -3.82 -15.77 1.66
C TRP A 64 -3.28 -15.77 0.22
N CYS A 65 -3.28 -14.65 -0.49
CA CYS A 65 -2.76 -14.58 -1.86
C CYS A 65 -1.28 -14.98 -1.90
N PRO A 66 -0.88 -15.99 -2.71
CA PRO A 66 0.49 -16.48 -2.74
C PRO A 66 1.49 -15.48 -3.34
N LYS A 67 0.99 -14.42 -3.99
CA LYS A 67 1.81 -13.35 -4.56
C LYS A 67 2.03 -12.20 -3.56
N ARG A 68 1.37 -12.23 -2.40
CA ARG A 68 1.60 -11.23 -1.35
C ARG A 68 2.85 -11.57 -0.57
N LYS A 69 3.58 -10.52 -0.23
CA LYS A 69 4.61 -10.58 0.80
C LYS A 69 3.96 -10.43 2.17
N SER A 70 4.40 -11.21 3.14
CA SER A 70 4.07 -11.05 4.56
C SER A 70 5.32 -11.44 5.34
N PRO A 71 5.85 -10.56 6.16
CA PRO A 71 5.43 -9.18 6.37
C PRO A 71 5.58 -8.30 5.13
N CYS A 72 4.82 -7.19 5.07
CA CYS A 72 4.95 -6.16 4.05
C CYS A 72 6.23 -5.35 4.24
N GLU A 73 6.83 -4.89 3.16
CA GLU A 73 7.92 -3.90 3.25
C GLU A 73 7.32 -2.54 3.61
N LEU A 74 7.92 -1.88 4.58
CA LEU A 74 7.56 -0.54 5.04
C LEU A 74 8.74 0.39 4.83
N ARG A 75 8.54 1.49 4.10
CA ARG A 75 9.52 2.56 3.97
C ARG A 75 8.91 3.89 4.35
N ILE A 76 9.71 4.70 5.03
CA ILE A 76 9.34 6.07 5.36
C ILE A 76 10.32 6.99 4.65
N TYR A 77 9.78 7.91 3.89
CA TYR A 77 10.54 8.93 3.17
C TYR A 77 10.40 10.26 3.88
N GLY A 78 11.52 10.85 4.23
CA GLY A 78 11.64 12.22 4.75
C GLY A 78 12.36 13.12 3.77
N PHE A 79 12.47 14.40 4.10
CA PHE A 79 13.26 15.32 3.28
C PHE A 79 14.74 14.95 3.34
N LYS A 80 15.42 15.06 2.21
CA LYS A 80 16.85 14.74 2.12
C LYS A 80 17.73 15.79 2.82
N SER A 81 17.24 17.05 2.94
CA SER A 81 17.94 18.14 3.62
C SER A 81 16.97 18.98 4.46
N ARG A 82 17.55 19.76 5.40
CA ARG A 82 16.81 20.74 6.20
C ARG A 82 16.23 21.85 5.31
N ASP A 83 16.93 22.28 4.29
CA ASP A 83 16.49 23.33 3.38
C ASP A 83 15.27 22.87 2.56
N ASP A 84 15.25 21.63 2.10
CA ASP A 84 14.08 21.06 1.42
C ASP A 84 12.85 21.05 2.32
N TRP A 85 13.04 20.66 3.60
CA TRP A 85 11.97 20.70 4.60
C TRP A 85 11.47 22.12 4.86
N MET A 86 12.39 23.08 5.06
CA MET A 86 12.04 24.48 5.29
C MET A 86 11.27 25.08 4.11
N LEU A 87 11.78 24.89 2.90
CA LEU A 87 11.14 25.40 1.69
C LEU A 87 9.73 24.80 1.51
N HIS A 88 9.58 23.49 1.71
CA HIS A 88 8.28 22.83 1.62
C HIS A 88 7.31 23.38 2.67
N THR A 89 7.76 23.54 3.91
CA THR A 89 6.94 24.07 5.01
C THR A 89 6.49 25.50 4.76
N MET A 90 7.39 26.36 4.29
CA MET A 90 7.06 27.75 3.94
C MET A 90 6.00 27.80 2.83
N LEU A 91 6.17 27.03 1.77
CA LEU A 91 5.20 26.97 0.67
C LEU A 91 3.81 26.48 1.15
N CYS A 92 3.77 25.47 2.03
CA CYS A 92 2.51 25.01 2.61
C CYS A 92 1.85 26.10 3.46
N GLN A 93 2.61 26.88 4.22
CA GLN A 93 2.10 27.98 5.03
C GLN A 93 1.54 29.12 4.17
N GLU A 94 2.26 29.51 3.13
CA GLU A 94 1.83 30.57 2.20
C GLU A 94 0.55 30.20 1.45
N LEU A 95 0.43 28.93 1.04
CA LEU A 95 -0.73 28.44 0.29
C LEU A 95 -1.92 28.04 1.21
N GLY A 96 -1.69 27.90 2.52
CA GLY A 96 -2.71 27.45 3.47
C GLY A 96 -3.13 25.98 3.33
N HIS A 97 -2.39 25.18 2.57
CA HIS A 97 -2.63 23.75 2.42
C HIS A 97 -1.34 22.98 2.12
N ALA A 98 -1.34 21.68 2.32
CA ALA A 98 -0.21 20.83 1.98
C ALA A 98 -0.02 20.76 0.46
N ILE A 99 1.23 20.94 0.01
CA ILE A 99 1.62 20.76 -1.41
C ILE A 99 2.05 19.32 -1.66
N SER A 100 2.06 18.95 -2.92
CA SER A 100 2.48 17.62 -3.39
C SER A 100 3.91 17.29 -2.97
N PRO A 101 4.18 16.09 -2.43
CA PRO A 101 5.54 15.66 -2.13
C PRO A 101 6.34 15.44 -3.43
N SER A 102 7.37 16.25 -3.64
CA SER A 102 8.29 16.12 -4.79
C SER A 102 9.39 15.11 -4.46
N ALA A 103 9.44 14.00 -5.15
CA ALA A 103 10.37 12.90 -4.88
C ALA A 103 11.86 13.32 -4.90
N ASN A 104 12.22 14.34 -5.68
CA ASN A 104 13.58 14.88 -5.73
C ASN A 104 14.07 15.48 -4.40
N ARG A 105 13.15 15.82 -3.49
CA ARG A 105 13.44 16.39 -2.17
C ARG A 105 13.39 15.37 -1.05
N TYR A 106 13.05 14.12 -1.35
CA TYR A 106 12.90 13.06 -0.38
C TYR A 106 14.00 12.02 -0.50
N ALA A 107 14.36 11.43 0.63
CA ALA A 107 15.22 10.25 0.72
C ALA A 107 14.57 9.25 1.69
N VAL A 108 15.06 8.03 1.72
CA VAL A 108 14.60 7.00 2.67
C VAL A 108 15.13 7.34 4.07
N ASP A 109 14.21 7.48 5.03
CA ASP A 109 14.52 7.65 6.45
C ASP A 109 14.63 6.30 7.13
N PHE A 110 13.66 5.41 6.87
CA PHE A 110 13.57 4.09 7.49
C PHE A 110 13.12 3.03 6.51
N GLU A 111 13.72 1.84 6.59
CA GLU A 111 13.26 0.62 5.95
C GLU A 111 12.99 -0.42 7.02
N LEU A 112 11.76 -0.90 7.07
CA LEU A 112 11.24 -1.77 8.10
C LEU A 112 10.32 -2.82 7.48
N HIS A 113 9.77 -3.69 8.32
CA HIS A 113 8.70 -4.60 7.94
C HIS A 113 7.49 -4.38 8.84
N THR A 114 6.30 -4.62 8.28
CA THR A 114 5.04 -4.50 9.00
C THR A 114 4.06 -5.59 8.59
N GLU A 115 3.28 -6.10 9.55
CA GLU A 115 2.13 -6.96 9.25
C GLU A 115 0.93 -6.16 8.69
N MET A 116 1.00 -4.83 8.79
CA MET A 116 -0.04 -3.93 8.31
C MET A 116 -0.10 -3.94 6.78
N THR A 117 -1.25 -4.29 6.24
CA THR A 117 -1.48 -4.18 4.79
C THR A 117 -1.91 -2.77 4.40
N PRO A 118 -1.70 -2.34 3.12
CA PRO A 118 -2.10 -1.00 2.70
C PRO A 118 -3.57 -0.65 2.98
N PRO A 119 -4.57 -1.54 2.74
CA PRO A 119 -5.96 -1.23 3.07
C PRO A 119 -6.23 -1.14 4.57
N GLU A 120 -5.57 -1.95 5.39
CA GLU A 120 -5.69 -1.88 6.86
C GLU A 120 -5.10 -0.59 7.39
N PHE A 121 -3.92 -0.21 6.93
CA PHE A 121 -3.33 1.09 7.26
C PHE A 121 -4.26 2.24 6.90
N TRP A 122 -4.76 2.27 5.67
CA TRP A 122 -5.66 3.32 5.19
C TRP A 122 -6.96 3.44 6.01
N LYS A 123 -7.46 2.31 6.51
CA LYS A 123 -8.66 2.28 7.35
C LYS A 123 -8.41 2.84 8.75
N ARG A 124 -7.20 2.64 9.31
CA ARG A 124 -6.87 2.87 10.71
C ARG A 124 -6.05 4.14 10.95
N CYS A 125 -5.32 4.63 9.94
CA CYS A 125 -4.33 5.71 10.08
C CYS A 125 -4.85 7.05 10.60
N ASP A 126 -6.17 7.28 10.60
CA ASP A 126 -6.77 8.49 11.16
C ASP A 126 -7.44 8.27 12.52
N THR A 127 -7.57 7.02 12.94
CA THR A 127 -8.28 6.65 14.17
C THR A 127 -7.36 6.10 15.26
N GLU A 128 -6.16 5.69 14.89
CA GLU A 128 -5.21 5.08 15.81
C GLU A 128 -3.85 5.81 15.73
N PRO A 129 -3.08 5.85 16.85
CA PRO A 129 -1.75 6.45 16.85
C PRO A 129 -0.80 5.72 15.89
N ILE A 130 -0.16 6.46 15.01
CA ILE A 130 0.69 5.88 13.95
C ILE A 130 1.88 5.11 14.52
N GLY A 131 2.47 5.61 15.62
CA GLY A 131 3.56 4.91 16.30
C GLY A 131 3.19 3.52 16.79
N GLU A 132 1.93 3.31 17.19
CA GLU A 132 1.42 2.00 17.59
C GLU A 132 1.15 1.11 16.36
N LEU A 133 0.64 1.70 15.27
CA LEU A 133 0.33 0.97 14.04
C LEU A 133 1.58 0.46 13.30
N LEU A 134 2.61 1.28 13.24
CA LEU A 134 3.81 1.00 12.42
C LEU A 134 5.06 0.73 13.25
N HIS A 135 4.98 0.84 14.60
CA HIS A 135 6.11 0.76 15.53
C HIS A 135 7.24 1.77 15.23
N VAL A 136 6.89 2.86 14.55
CA VAL A 136 7.79 3.96 14.20
C VAL A 136 7.01 5.27 14.13
N ALA A 137 7.65 6.36 14.55
CA ALA A 137 7.07 7.69 14.41
C ALA A 137 7.05 8.13 12.94
N VAL A 138 5.94 8.73 12.52
CA VAL A 138 5.83 9.37 11.21
C VAL A 138 5.55 10.85 11.42
N HIS A 139 6.47 11.68 10.95
CA HIS A 139 6.38 13.12 11.09
C HIS A 139 5.56 13.76 9.96
N ARG A 140 5.17 15.01 10.18
CA ARG A 140 4.49 15.83 9.19
C ARG A 140 5.29 15.89 7.90
N TYR A 141 4.60 15.77 6.78
CA TYR A 141 5.13 15.80 5.43
C TYR A 141 6.03 14.61 5.04
N GLN A 142 6.09 13.57 5.84
CA GLN A 142 6.71 12.31 5.42
C GLN A 142 5.75 11.48 4.56
N VAL A 143 6.32 10.65 3.70
CA VAL A 143 5.59 9.69 2.88
C VAL A 143 5.85 8.28 3.42
N VAL A 144 4.78 7.54 3.69
CA VAL A 144 4.82 6.14 4.09
C VAL A 144 4.53 5.28 2.88
N GLU A 145 5.42 4.37 2.54
CA GLU A 145 5.21 3.31 1.55
C GLU A 145 4.95 2.00 2.26
N ILE A 146 3.88 1.31 1.89
CA ILE A 146 3.62 -0.07 2.28
C ILE A 146 3.51 -0.91 1.01
N ASP A 147 4.43 -1.87 0.86
CA ASP A 147 4.50 -2.77 -0.28
C ASP A 147 4.27 -4.21 0.16
N ASP A 148 3.13 -4.76 -0.24
CA ASP A 148 2.75 -6.15 -0.02
C ASP A 148 3.21 -7.09 -1.16
N GLY A 149 4.11 -6.63 -2.02
CA GLY A 149 4.65 -7.37 -3.17
C GLY A 149 3.74 -7.37 -4.41
N LEU A 150 2.58 -6.70 -4.35
CA LEU A 150 1.65 -6.58 -5.47
C LEU A 150 1.74 -5.21 -6.13
N LYS A 151 1.61 -4.18 -5.31
CA LYS A 151 1.77 -2.79 -5.71
C LYS A 151 2.03 -1.94 -4.47
N PRO A 152 3.12 -1.18 -4.43
CA PRO A 152 3.37 -0.27 -3.34
C PRO A 152 2.26 0.80 -3.25
N CYS A 153 1.86 1.12 -2.04
CA CYS A 153 0.91 2.18 -1.74
C CYS A 153 1.61 3.26 -0.94
N PHE A 154 1.39 4.50 -1.33
CA PHE A 154 2.02 5.66 -0.71
C PHE A 154 1.00 6.50 0.02
N PHE A 155 1.33 6.91 1.23
CA PHE A 155 0.49 7.71 2.11
C PHE A 155 1.28 8.91 2.60
N TYR A 156 0.83 10.10 2.23
CA TYR A 156 1.47 11.36 2.58
C TYR A 156 0.86 11.91 3.86
N LYS A 157 1.69 12.20 4.86
CA LYS A 157 1.26 12.77 6.14
C LYS A 157 1.14 14.28 6.04
N THR A 158 -0.08 14.79 6.18
CA THR A 158 -0.39 16.22 6.25
C THR A 158 -0.86 16.61 7.66
N ASP A 159 -1.17 17.88 7.88
CA ASP A 159 -1.79 18.36 9.11
C ASP A 159 -3.20 17.80 9.34
N GLN A 160 -3.87 17.44 8.26
CA GLN A 160 -5.24 16.94 8.28
C GLN A 160 -5.34 15.41 8.36
N GLY A 161 -4.20 14.72 8.47
CA GLY A 161 -4.13 13.26 8.46
C GLY A 161 -3.33 12.71 7.29
N PHE A 162 -3.62 11.49 6.87
CA PHE A 162 -2.97 10.87 5.73
C PHE A 162 -3.77 11.07 4.45
N GLU A 163 -3.04 11.34 3.37
CA GLU A 163 -3.56 11.37 2.01
C GLU A 163 -2.94 10.23 1.20
N TYR A 164 -3.77 9.55 0.40
CA TYR A 164 -3.27 8.52 -0.50
C TYR A 164 -2.63 9.19 -1.73
N TRP A 165 -1.33 8.93 -1.96
CA TRP A 165 -0.51 9.61 -2.97
C TRP A 165 0.11 8.64 -3.97
N PRO A 166 -0.67 8.02 -4.86
CA PRO A 166 -0.22 6.94 -5.77
C PRO A 166 0.80 7.35 -6.82
N GLN A 167 0.98 8.64 -7.06
CA GLN A 167 1.92 9.22 -8.02
C GLN A 167 3.30 9.54 -7.43
N PHE A 168 3.56 9.20 -6.16
CA PHE A 168 4.88 9.41 -5.57
C PHE A 168 5.94 8.57 -6.29
N ASP A 169 6.97 9.23 -6.82
CA ASP A 169 8.08 8.57 -7.51
C ASP A 169 9.11 8.05 -6.49
N ALA A 170 8.81 6.90 -5.91
CA ALA A 170 9.69 6.26 -4.95
C ALA A 170 11.05 5.85 -5.55
N GLN A 171 11.13 5.62 -6.87
CA GLN A 171 12.40 5.26 -7.51
C GLN A 171 13.39 6.42 -7.47
N THR A 172 12.91 7.62 -7.71
CA THR A 172 13.72 8.83 -7.58
C THR A 172 14.11 9.07 -6.11
N ALA A 173 13.15 8.99 -5.17
CA ALA A 173 13.42 9.21 -3.76
C ALA A 173 14.43 8.20 -3.16
N ARG A 174 14.40 6.94 -3.60
CA ARG A 174 15.36 5.90 -3.16
C ARG A 174 16.80 6.11 -3.65
N LYS A 175 16.99 6.88 -4.73
CA LYS A 175 18.33 7.20 -5.25
C LYS A 175 18.96 8.38 -4.52
N ASN A 176 18.16 9.18 -3.84
CA ASN A 176 18.65 10.34 -3.13
C ASN A 176 19.33 9.89 -1.83
N ILE A 177 20.42 10.55 -1.50
CA ILE A 177 21.14 10.37 -0.24
C ILE A 177 20.68 11.47 0.71
N LYS A 178 20.47 11.13 1.96
CA LYS A 178 20.17 12.09 3.00
C LYS A 178 21.44 12.89 3.31
N GLU A 179 21.32 14.19 3.35
CA GLU A 179 22.41 15.06 3.77
C GLU A 179 22.53 14.96 5.29
N ASP A 180 23.73 14.60 5.78
CA ASP A 180 24.00 14.59 7.21
C ASP A 180 23.83 16.01 7.75
N THR A 181 22.82 16.20 8.58
CA THR A 181 22.64 17.44 9.34
C THR A 181 23.51 17.33 10.58
N ASP A 182 24.73 17.90 10.53
CA ASP A 182 25.50 18.21 11.73
C ASP A 182 24.73 19.15 12.67
#